data_f843db2abad5e52fe98f9fd138518e75
#
_entry.id   f843db2abad5e52fe98f9fd138518e75
#
_cell.length_a   1.000
_cell.length_b   1.000
_cell.length_c   1.000
_cell.angle_alpha   90.00
_cell.angle_beta   90.00
_cell.angle_gamma   90.00
#
_symmetry.space_group_name_H-M   'P 1'
#
loop_
_entity.id
_entity.type
_entity.pdbx_description
1 polymer ?
#
loop_
_entity_poly.entity_id
_entity_poly.type
_entity_poly.pdbx_seq_one_letter_code
_entity_poly.pdbx_strand_id
1 'polypeptide(L)'
;KIEKETKKLRPVDQTIRDIEVLKDEKSKTQDLLKSVQKDKGEEEVQQYDCERVLSEIKNKIQTYESDNVETKFAQLEKLEEERDLFQIEIDKLKADVKVKLDKIDKLGNLTYDENCEHCMSNPFTLDAIETKKHLEKDKELATKYLDKKSRMDDKIQKMFKVRAFKQDLDKLGQSLVEGKTRHSQLTSNLQYLNE
;
A
#
# COMPACT_ATOMS: atom_id res chain seq x y z
N LYS A 1 8.27 -37.85 83.69
CA LYS A 1 8.89 -37.90 82.36
C LYS A 1 7.84 -38.15 81.28
N ILE A 2 6.94 -39.10 81.46
CA ILE A 2 5.89 -39.51 80.51
C ILE A 2 4.91 -38.34 80.26
N GLU A 3 4.44 -37.63 81.31
CA GLU A 3 3.53 -36.48 81.16
C GLU A 3 4.11 -35.27 80.36
N LYS A 4 5.44 -35.13 80.36
CA LYS A 4 6.11 -34.08 79.57
C LYS A 4 6.23 -34.46 78.07
N GLU A 5 6.24 -35.71 77.75
CA GLU A 5 6.30 -36.23 76.37
C GLU A 5 4.92 -36.32 75.72
N THR A 6 3.85 -36.68 76.48
CA THR A 6 2.46 -36.69 76.02
C THR A 6 1.95 -35.28 75.66
N LYS A 7 2.43 -34.25 76.37
CA LYS A 7 2.14 -32.81 76.00
C LYS A 7 2.76 -32.36 74.68
N LYS A 8 3.69 -33.13 74.12
CA LYS A 8 4.33 -32.83 72.83
C LYS A 8 3.63 -33.49 71.63
N LEU A 9 2.75 -34.49 71.94
CA LEU A 9 1.96 -35.11 70.87
C LEU A 9 0.77 -34.24 70.52
N ARG A 10 0.65 -33.86 69.29
CA ARG A 10 -0.55 -33.19 68.81
C ARG A 10 -1.75 -34.06 68.94
N PRO A 11 -2.93 -33.54 69.35
CA PRO A 11 -4.15 -34.34 69.37
C PRO A 11 -4.38 -35.06 68.07
N VAL A 12 -4.76 -36.32 68.06
CA VAL A 12 -5.00 -37.13 66.85
C VAL A 12 -5.97 -36.46 65.92
N ASP A 13 -7.03 -35.82 66.41
CA ASP A 13 -8.01 -35.08 65.65
C ASP A 13 -7.42 -33.88 64.92
N GLN A 14 -6.42 -33.22 65.50
CA GLN A 14 -5.75 -32.06 64.84
C GLN A 14 -4.82 -32.55 63.73
N THR A 15 -4.16 -33.70 63.95
CA THR A 15 -3.32 -34.30 62.89
C THR A 15 -4.15 -34.78 61.69
N ILE A 16 -5.35 -35.35 61.96
CA ILE A 16 -6.28 -35.77 60.92
C ILE A 16 -6.76 -34.57 60.11
N ARG A 17 -7.16 -33.44 60.75
CA ARG A 17 -7.55 -32.19 60.06
C ARG A 17 -6.40 -31.61 59.26
N ASP A 18 -5.19 -31.61 59.80
CA ASP A 18 -4.01 -31.12 59.07
C ASP A 18 -3.77 -31.98 57.80
N ILE A 19 -3.98 -33.31 57.87
CA ILE A 19 -3.86 -34.20 56.70
C ILE A 19 -4.96 -33.92 55.66
N GLU A 20 -6.18 -33.67 56.10
CA GLU A 20 -7.29 -33.33 55.18
C GLU A 20 -7.05 -32.00 54.46
N VAL A 21 -6.59 -30.97 55.17
CA VAL A 21 -6.21 -29.71 54.60
C VAL A 21 -5.10 -29.87 53.56
N LEU A 22 -4.05 -30.62 53.89
CA LEU A 22 -2.94 -30.90 52.96
C LEU A 22 -3.37 -31.69 51.74
N LYS A 23 -4.33 -32.63 51.87
CA LYS A 23 -4.91 -33.35 50.72
C LYS A 23 -5.69 -32.40 49.81
N ASP A 24 -6.47 -31.48 50.38
CA ASP A 24 -7.24 -30.51 49.64
C ASP A 24 -6.33 -29.50 48.91
N GLU A 25 -5.30 -29.00 49.59
CA GLU A 25 -4.27 -28.14 48.97
C GLU A 25 -3.53 -28.85 47.86
N LYS A 26 -3.15 -30.11 48.03
CA LYS A 26 -2.53 -30.95 47.00
C LYS A 26 -3.45 -31.09 45.78
N SER A 27 -4.74 -31.36 45.97
CA SER A 27 -5.71 -31.47 44.89
C SER A 27 -5.83 -30.17 44.12
N LYS A 28 -5.99 -29.04 44.81
CA LYS A 28 -6.06 -27.69 44.20
C LYS A 28 -4.80 -27.36 43.39
N THR A 29 -3.63 -27.68 43.95
CA THR A 29 -2.35 -27.45 43.26
C THR A 29 -2.22 -28.35 42.03
N GLN A 30 -2.67 -29.59 42.07
CA GLN A 30 -2.68 -30.48 40.92
C GLN A 30 -3.62 -29.99 39.82
N ASP A 31 -4.79 -29.46 40.15
CA ASP A 31 -5.74 -28.94 39.19
C ASP A 31 -5.21 -27.65 38.57
N LEU A 32 -4.57 -26.78 39.36
CA LEU A 32 -3.89 -25.59 38.85
C LEU A 32 -2.75 -25.96 37.87
N LEU A 33 -1.93 -26.95 38.26
CA LEU A 33 -0.85 -27.43 37.39
C LEU A 33 -1.36 -27.95 36.04
N LYS A 34 -2.48 -28.70 36.03
CA LYS A 34 -3.10 -29.16 34.78
C LYS A 34 -3.60 -28.00 33.92
N SER A 35 -4.20 -26.97 34.55
CA SER A 35 -4.63 -25.75 33.83
C SER A 35 -3.46 -25.05 33.21
N VAL A 36 -2.40 -24.78 33.96
CA VAL A 36 -1.19 -24.11 33.45
C VAL A 36 -0.53 -24.91 32.31
N GLN A 37 -0.47 -26.24 32.44
CA GLN A 37 0.07 -27.10 31.37
C GLN A 37 -0.78 -27.03 30.09
N LYS A 38 -2.11 -26.96 30.22
CA LYS A 38 -3.01 -26.80 29.10
C LYS A 38 -2.82 -25.45 28.44
N ASP A 39 -2.82 -24.37 29.22
CA ASP A 39 -2.65 -23.01 28.73
C ASP A 39 -1.30 -22.86 28.01
N LYS A 40 -0.23 -23.42 28.57
CA LYS A 40 1.08 -23.48 27.94
C LYS A 40 1.04 -24.19 26.58
N GLY A 41 0.39 -25.36 26.50
CA GLY A 41 0.25 -26.08 25.23
C GLY A 41 -0.52 -25.29 24.16
N GLU A 42 -1.56 -24.56 24.56
CA GLU A 42 -2.33 -23.70 23.65
C GLU A 42 -1.48 -22.53 23.15
N GLU A 43 -0.69 -21.87 24.01
CA GLU A 43 0.22 -20.78 23.64
C GLU A 43 1.36 -21.27 22.71
N GLU A 44 1.93 -22.46 22.96
CA GLU A 44 2.96 -23.05 22.09
C GLU A 44 2.43 -23.30 20.67
N VAL A 45 1.20 -23.80 20.54
CA VAL A 45 0.55 -23.99 19.23
C VAL A 45 0.33 -22.66 18.53
N GLN A 46 -0.14 -21.63 19.24
CA GLN A 46 -0.33 -20.30 18.67
C GLN A 46 1.00 -19.66 18.23
N GLN A 47 2.06 -19.86 19.00
CA GLN A 47 3.40 -19.38 18.64
C GLN A 47 3.88 -20.03 17.33
N TYR A 48 3.76 -21.36 17.23
CA TYR A 48 4.13 -22.10 16.02
C TYR A 48 3.35 -21.62 14.78
N ASP A 49 2.03 -21.45 14.91
CA ASP A 49 1.19 -20.94 13.82
C ASP A 49 1.57 -19.50 13.42
N CYS A 50 1.88 -18.67 14.41
CA CYS A 50 2.36 -17.30 14.16
C CYS A 50 3.70 -17.30 13.39
N GLU A 51 4.65 -18.13 13.76
CA GLU A 51 5.94 -18.27 13.08
C GLU A 51 5.77 -18.74 11.62
N ARG A 52 4.88 -19.71 11.39
CA ARG A 52 4.56 -20.20 10.05
C ARG A 52 4.00 -19.09 9.18
N VAL A 53 3.02 -18.34 9.69
CA VAL A 53 2.42 -17.19 8.96
C VAL A 53 3.45 -16.10 8.69
N LEU A 54 4.30 -15.75 9.66
CA LEU A 54 5.38 -14.79 9.48
C LEU A 54 6.38 -15.22 8.39
N SER A 55 6.68 -16.52 8.31
CA SER A 55 7.55 -17.07 7.26
C SER A 55 6.90 -16.93 5.87
N GLU A 56 5.61 -17.26 5.75
CA GLU A 56 4.87 -17.10 4.49
C GLU A 56 4.82 -15.63 4.03
N ILE A 57 4.57 -14.70 4.96
CA ILE A 57 4.58 -13.26 4.66
C ILE A 57 5.96 -12.81 4.18
N LYS A 58 7.03 -13.18 4.88
CA LYS A 58 8.40 -12.84 4.47
C LYS A 58 8.74 -13.35 3.08
N ASN A 59 8.37 -14.59 2.76
CA ASN A 59 8.60 -15.17 1.44
C ASN A 59 7.87 -14.41 0.33
N LYS A 60 6.62 -13.98 0.56
CA LYS A 60 5.86 -13.17 -0.40
C LYS A 60 6.49 -11.79 -0.58
N ILE A 61 6.89 -11.13 0.51
CA ILE A 61 7.60 -9.83 0.44
C ILE A 61 8.88 -9.98 -0.40
N GLN A 62 9.68 -11.01 -0.14
CA GLN A 62 10.92 -11.27 -0.89
C GLN A 62 10.64 -11.50 -2.39
N THR A 63 9.52 -12.13 -2.74
CA THR A 63 9.11 -12.29 -4.15
C THR A 63 8.86 -10.92 -4.80
N TYR A 64 8.10 -10.04 -4.16
CA TYR A 64 7.84 -8.69 -4.68
C TYR A 64 9.09 -7.81 -4.73
N GLU A 65 10.00 -7.95 -3.77
CA GLU A 65 11.32 -7.28 -3.80
C GLU A 65 12.16 -7.76 -4.98
N SER A 66 12.20 -9.08 -5.23
CA SER A 66 12.90 -9.67 -6.38
C SER A 66 12.32 -9.20 -7.71
N ASP A 67 11.02 -8.99 -7.77
CA ASP A 67 10.32 -8.43 -8.94
C ASP A 67 10.49 -6.92 -9.10
N ASN A 68 11.19 -6.27 -8.18
CA ASN A 68 11.43 -4.82 -8.15
C ASN A 68 10.12 -4.01 -8.19
N VAL A 69 9.10 -4.43 -7.44
CA VAL A 69 7.77 -3.81 -7.43
C VAL A 69 7.83 -2.33 -7.06
N GLU A 70 8.63 -1.97 -6.05
CA GLU A 70 8.83 -0.57 -5.62
C GLU A 70 9.36 0.31 -6.75
N THR A 71 10.42 -0.14 -7.43
CA THR A 71 11.03 0.60 -8.53
C THR A 71 10.07 0.73 -9.71
N LYS A 72 9.34 -0.34 -10.04
CA LYS A 72 8.33 -0.32 -11.10
C LYS A 72 7.16 0.62 -10.76
N PHE A 73 6.76 0.67 -9.50
CA PHE A 73 5.71 1.57 -9.04
C PHE A 73 6.14 3.04 -9.15
N ALA A 74 7.34 3.39 -8.69
CA ALA A 74 7.88 4.74 -8.85
C ALA A 74 8.02 5.15 -10.32
N GLN A 75 8.38 4.21 -11.22
CA GLN A 75 8.39 4.47 -12.67
C GLN A 75 6.99 4.70 -13.22
N LEU A 76 5.99 3.97 -12.74
CA LEU A 76 4.59 4.14 -13.14
C LEU A 76 4.08 5.52 -12.74
N GLU A 77 4.28 5.94 -11.48
CA GLU A 77 3.89 7.27 -11.00
C GLU A 77 4.52 8.38 -11.84
N LYS A 78 5.82 8.27 -12.12
CA LYS A 78 6.51 9.25 -12.96
C LYS A 78 5.94 9.32 -14.38
N LEU A 79 5.62 8.17 -14.98
CA LEU A 79 5.01 8.14 -16.33
C LEU A 79 3.61 8.75 -16.32
N GLU A 80 2.84 8.57 -15.26
CA GLU A 80 1.50 9.17 -15.11
C GLU A 80 1.60 10.70 -14.94
N GLU A 81 2.51 11.18 -14.10
CA GLU A 81 2.78 12.62 -13.96
C GLU A 81 3.20 13.26 -15.30
N GLU A 82 4.13 12.62 -16.01
CA GLU A 82 4.55 13.10 -17.33
C GLU A 82 3.39 13.11 -18.33
N ARG A 83 2.56 12.08 -18.36
CA ARG A 83 1.36 12.01 -19.21
C ARG A 83 0.38 13.15 -18.90
N ASP A 84 0.15 13.42 -17.62
CA ASP A 84 -0.78 14.47 -17.18
C ASP A 84 -0.27 15.87 -17.55
N LEU A 85 1.04 16.11 -17.45
CA LEU A 85 1.67 17.34 -17.97
C LEU A 85 1.47 17.47 -19.47
N PHE A 86 1.65 16.38 -20.24
CA PHE A 86 1.38 16.41 -21.70
C PHE A 86 -0.09 16.66 -22.01
N GLN A 87 -1.01 16.14 -21.21
CA GLN A 87 -2.44 16.43 -21.38
C GLN A 87 -2.73 17.92 -21.23
N ILE A 88 -2.13 18.58 -20.25
CA ILE A 88 -2.26 20.02 -20.03
C ILE A 88 -1.73 20.80 -21.26
N GLU A 89 -0.57 20.41 -21.80
CA GLU A 89 -0.01 21.06 -23.00
C GLU A 89 -0.89 20.83 -24.25
N ILE A 90 -1.45 19.65 -24.42
CA ILE A 90 -2.42 19.36 -25.49
C ILE A 90 -3.67 20.23 -25.34
N ASP A 91 -4.18 20.42 -24.14
CA ASP A 91 -5.40 21.19 -23.92
C ASP A 91 -5.15 22.70 -24.13
N LYS A 92 -3.98 23.22 -23.74
CA LYS A 92 -3.55 24.58 -24.11
C LYS A 92 -3.46 24.76 -25.63
N LEU A 93 -2.80 23.83 -26.33
CA LEU A 93 -2.68 23.88 -27.77
C LEU A 93 -4.04 23.82 -28.47
N LYS A 94 -4.97 23.00 -27.99
CA LYS A 94 -6.35 22.95 -28.50
C LYS A 94 -7.08 24.30 -28.33
N ALA A 95 -6.92 24.96 -27.17
CA ALA A 95 -7.50 26.27 -26.93
C ALA A 95 -6.94 27.31 -27.89
N ASP A 96 -5.62 27.33 -28.08
CA ASP A 96 -4.94 28.25 -29.02
C ASP A 96 -5.37 28.00 -30.46
N VAL A 97 -5.44 26.73 -30.88
CA VAL A 97 -5.92 26.37 -32.23
C VAL A 97 -7.36 26.81 -32.44
N LYS A 98 -8.24 26.67 -31.44
CA LYS A 98 -9.62 27.15 -31.54
C LYS A 98 -9.69 28.64 -31.78
N VAL A 99 -8.92 29.44 -31.04
CA VAL A 99 -8.85 30.90 -31.24
C VAL A 99 -8.35 31.25 -32.64
N LYS A 100 -7.33 30.52 -33.14
CA LYS A 100 -6.80 30.71 -34.49
C LYS A 100 -7.82 30.36 -35.58
N LEU A 101 -8.56 29.27 -35.40
CA LEU A 101 -9.64 28.86 -36.31
C LEU A 101 -10.76 29.92 -36.36
N ASP A 102 -11.19 30.42 -35.20
CA ASP A 102 -12.21 31.49 -35.13
C ASP A 102 -11.77 32.76 -35.84
N LYS A 103 -10.48 33.12 -35.83
CA LYS A 103 -9.93 34.24 -36.59
C LYS A 103 -9.99 33.98 -38.09
N ILE A 104 -9.57 32.81 -38.53
CA ILE A 104 -9.57 32.43 -39.96
C ILE A 104 -10.98 32.38 -40.52
N ASP A 105 -11.93 31.86 -39.74
CA ASP A 105 -13.35 31.77 -40.13
C ASP A 105 -13.95 33.19 -40.32
N LYS A 106 -13.65 34.09 -39.42
CA LYS A 106 -14.03 35.51 -39.56
C LYS A 106 -13.47 36.16 -40.83
N LEU A 107 -12.23 35.83 -41.22
CA LEU A 107 -11.64 36.31 -42.46
C LEU A 107 -12.34 35.66 -43.68
N GLY A 108 -12.66 34.35 -43.64
CA GLY A 108 -13.37 33.64 -44.70
C GLY A 108 -14.76 34.24 -45.01
N ASN A 109 -15.36 34.91 -44.04
CA ASN A 109 -16.63 35.63 -44.18
C ASN A 109 -16.47 37.07 -44.74
N LEU A 110 -15.22 37.56 -44.91
CA LEU A 110 -14.94 38.83 -45.55
C LEU A 110 -14.63 38.57 -47.03
N THR A 111 -15.34 39.29 -47.91
CA THR A 111 -15.00 39.31 -49.35
C THR A 111 -13.72 40.09 -49.55
N TYR A 112 -12.58 39.40 -49.69
CA TYR A 112 -11.31 40.01 -50.06
C TYR A 112 -10.80 39.41 -51.39
N ASP A 113 -10.15 40.21 -52.18
CA ASP A 113 -9.53 39.80 -53.44
C ASP A 113 -8.03 39.61 -53.21
N GLU A 114 -7.54 38.37 -53.43
CA GLU A 114 -6.12 38.01 -53.27
C GLU A 114 -5.20 38.76 -54.23
N ASN A 115 -5.74 39.30 -55.34
CA ASN A 115 -5.00 40.09 -56.33
C ASN A 115 -5.06 41.58 -56.02
N CYS A 116 -5.83 42.02 -55.05
CA CYS A 116 -5.97 43.42 -54.67
C CYS A 116 -4.90 43.80 -53.64
N GLU A 117 -3.97 44.71 -54.06
CA GLU A 117 -2.86 45.18 -53.21
C GLU A 117 -3.37 45.84 -51.92
N HIS A 118 -4.48 46.54 -51.96
CA HIS A 118 -5.12 47.18 -50.81
C HIS A 118 -5.73 46.12 -49.84
N CYS A 119 -6.37 45.09 -50.39
CA CYS A 119 -6.89 43.98 -49.55
C CYS A 119 -5.77 43.18 -48.86
N MET A 120 -4.68 42.91 -49.57
CA MET A 120 -3.53 42.17 -49.08
C MET A 120 -2.65 42.94 -48.10
N SER A 121 -2.68 44.29 -48.16
CA SER A 121 -2.00 45.16 -47.20
C SER A 121 -2.82 45.44 -45.94
N ASN A 122 -4.06 44.99 -45.90
CA ASN A 122 -4.91 45.17 -44.71
C ASN A 122 -4.35 44.36 -43.52
N PRO A 123 -4.13 45.02 -42.36
CA PRO A 123 -3.58 44.33 -41.17
C PRO A 123 -4.35 43.08 -40.74
N PHE A 124 -5.68 43.07 -40.89
CA PHE A 124 -6.51 41.90 -40.56
C PHE A 124 -6.27 40.73 -41.53
N THR A 125 -6.11 41.01 -42.83
CA THR A 125 -5.81 39.99 -43.85
C THR A 125 -4.42 39.41 -43.62
N LEU A 126 -3.41 40.24 -43.34
CA LEU A 126 -2.06 39.78 -43.01
C LEU A 126 -2.02 38.94 -41.76
N ASP A 127 -2.66 39.37 -40.67
CA ASP A 127 -2.74 38.60 -39.40
C ASP A 127 -3.39 37.24 -39.62
N ALA A 128 -4.43 37.12 -40.42
CA ALA A 128 -5.10 35.88 -40.71
C ALA A 128 -4.28 34.92 -41.60
N ILE A 129 -3.55 35.46 -42.60
CA ILE A 129 -2.63 34.67 -43.44
C ILE A 129 -1.49 34.12 -42.58
N GLU A 130 -0.93 34.93 -41.70
CA GLU A 130 0.11 34.49 -40.77
C GLU A 130 -0.42 33.44 -39.77
N THR A 131 -1.62 33.69 -39.24
CA THR A 131 -2.32 32.71 -38.36
C THR A 131 -2.53 31.36 -39.05
N LYS A 132 -2.89 31.37 -40.37
CA LYS A 132 -3.03 30.11 -41.16
C LYS A 132 -1.71 29.34 -41.26
N LYS A 133 -0.59 30.06 -41.49
CA LYS A 133 0.75 29.43 -41.52
C LYS A 133 1.14 28.83 -40.16
N HIS A 134 0.80 29.52 -39.06
CA HIS A 134 1.04 29.01 -37.71
C HIS A 134 0.18 27.78 -37.37
N LEU A 135 -1.05 27.71 -37.90
CA LEU A 135 -1.95 26.58 -37.70
C LEU A 135 -1.38 25.25 -38.22
N GLU A 136 -0.64 25.26 -39.34
CA GLU A 136 0.00 24.03 -39.83
C GLU A 136 1.11 23.54 -38.88
N LYS A 137 1.89 24.46 -38.30
CA LYS A 137 2.89 24.11 -37.27
C LYS A 137 2.23 23.56 -36.01
N ASP A 138 1.09 24.13 -35.60
CA ASP A 138 0.34 23.65 -34.44
C ASP A 138 -0.23 22.26 -34.67
N LYS A 139 -0.68 21.93 -35.88
CA LYS A 139 -1.13 20.57 -36.26
C LYS A 139 0.00 19.55 -36.16
N GLU A 140 1.19 19.89 -36.66
CA GLU A 140 2.36 19.01 -36.53
C GLU A 140 2.75 18.79 -35.07
N LEU A 141 2.70 19.85 -34.25
CA LEU A 141 3.00 19.79 -32.85
C LEU A 141 1.95 18.94 -32.09
N ALA A 142 0.67 19.15 -32.40
CA ALA A 142 -0.43 18.35 -31.84
C ALA A 142 -0.25 16.87 -32.15
N THR A 143 0.09 16.52 -33.39
CA THR A 143 0.34 15.11 -33.76
C THR A 143 1.50 14.52 -32.94
N LYS A 144 2.62 15.25 -32.81
CA LYS A 144 3.75 14.81 -32.01
C LYS A 144 3.38 14.59 -30.53
N TYR A 145 2.57 15.46 -29.96
CA TYR A 145 2.12 15.36 -28.57
C TYR A 145 1.17 14.16 -28.38
N LEU A 146 0.22 13.97 -29.30
CA LEU A 146 -0.70 12.84 -29.25
C LEU A 146 0.04 11.49 -29.39
N ASP A 147 1.02 11.40 -30.31
CA ASP A 147 1.84 10.18 -30.46
C ASP A 147 2.65 9.91 -29.20
N LYS A 148 3.23 10.95 -28.58
CA LYS A 148 4.00 10.79 -27.36
C LYS A 148 3.11 10.34 -26.21
N LYS A 149 1.93 10.96 -26.04
CA LYS A 149 0.94 10.56 -25.06
C LYS A 149 0.49 9.12 -25.26
N SER A 150 0.16 8.71 -26.49
CA SER A 150 -0.23 7.35 -26.80
C SER A 150 0.83 6.32 -26.40
N ARG A 151 2.10 6.60 -26.68
CA ARG A 151 3.22 5.73 -26.25
C ARG A 151 3.37 5.65 -24.73
N MET A 152 3.05 6.72 -23.99
CA MET A 152 3.02 6.72 -22.53
C MET A 152 1.84 5.88 -22.01
N ASP A 153 0.65 6.08 -22.58
CA ASP A 153 -0.55 5.31 -22.20
C ASP A 153 -0.33 3.81 -22.42
N ASP A 154 0.32 3.41 -23.52
CA ASP A 154 0.69 2.00 -23.79
C ASP A 154 1.65 1.43 -22.71
N LYS A 155 2.63 2.22 -22.28
CA LYS A 155 3.55 1.81 -21.22
C LYS A 155 2.84 1.68 -19.87
N ILE A 156 2.00 2.65 -19.50
CA ILE A 156 1.18 2.65 -18.29
C ILE A 156 0.27 1.42 -18.28
N GLN A 157 -0.38 1.13 -19.41
CA GLN A 157 -1.25 -0.03 -19.54
C GLN A 157 -0.50 -1.35 -19.32
N LYS A 158 0.73 -1.49 -19.82
CA LYS A 158 1.57 -2.68 -19.58
C LYS A 158 1.93 -2.86 -18.10
N MET A 159 1.90 -1.78 -17.32
CA MET A 159 2.22 -1.77 -15.90
C MET A 159 0.98 -1.82 -14.98
N PHE A 160 -0.21 -2.11 -15.51
CA PHE A 160 -1.48 -2.03 -14.77
C PHE A 160 -1.51 -2.86 -13.47
N LYS A 161 -0.80 -4.01 -13.42
CA LYS A 161 -0.72 -4.87 -12.23
C LYS A 161 0.18 -4.33 -11.12
N VAL A 162 1.09 -3.41 -11.46
CA VAL A 162 2.09 -2.92 -10.50
C VAL A 162 1.44 -2.23 -9.31
N ARG A 163 0.33 -1.49 -9.50
CA ARG A 163 -0.42 -0.88 -8.39
C ARG A 163 -0.98 -1.91 -7.42
N ALA A 164 -1.57 -2.98 -7.94
CA ALA A 164 -2.11 -4.06 -7.11
C ALA A 164 -0.99 -4.75 -6.33
N PHE A 165 0.15 -5.03 -6.95
CA PHE A 165 1.31 -5.62 -6.30
C PHE A 165 1.90 -4.71 -5.22
N LYS A 166 1.95 -3.38 -5.46
CA LYS A 166 2.38 -2.41 -4.45
C LYS A 166 1.43 -2.39 -3.25
N GLN A 167 0.12 -2.35 -3.49
CA GLN A 167 -0.88 -2.40 -2.43
C GLN A 167 -0.79 -3.69 -1.60
N ASP A 168 -0.56 -4.84 -2.25
CA ASP A 168 -0.38 -6.11 -1.56
C ASP A 168 0.92 -6.12 -0.75
N LEU A 169 2.00 -5.56 -1.28
CA LEU A 169 3.28 -5.43 -0.58
C LEU A 169 3.13 -4.57 0.69
N ASP A 170 2.42 -3.44 0.60
CA ASP A 170 2.17 -2.56 1.75
C ASP A 170 1.33 -3.26 2.84
N LYS A 171 0.28 -4.01 2.44
CA LYS A 171 -0.53 -4.82 3.37
C LYS A 171 0.31 -5.91 4.04
N LEU A 172 1.16 -6.60 3.27
CA LEU A 172 2.06 -7.61 3.82
C LEU A 172 3.07 -7.00 4.80
N GLY A 173 3.56 -5.79 4.53
CA GLY A 173 4.42 -5.04 5.45
C GLY A 173 3.72 -4.75 6.79
N GLN A 174 2.47 -4.30 6.75
CA GLN A 174 1.65 -4.07 7.94
C GLN A 174 1.42 -5.38 8.71
N SER A 175 0.99 -6.45 8.01
CA SER A 175 0.76 -7.77 8.61
C SER A 175 2.04 -8.36 9.22
N LEU A 176 3.21 -8.07 8.64
CA LEU A 176 4.49 -8.49 9.20
C LEU A 176 4.78 -7.80 10.54
N VAL A 177 4.49 -6.50 10.65
CA VAL A 177 4.66 -5.74 11.91
C VAL A 177 3.71 -6.27 12.98
N GLU A 178 2.43 -6.43 12.66
CA GLU A 178 1.42 -6.97 13.58
C GLU A 178 1.78 -8.38 14.04
N GLY A 179 2.18 -9.25 13.11
CA GLY A 179 2.60 -10.62 13.41
C GLY A 179 3.83 -10.68 14.32
N LYS A 180 4.83 -9.83 14.10
CA LYS A 180 6.00 -9.73 14.99
C LYS A 180 5.62 -9.29 16.40
N THR A 181 4.70 -8.33 16.52
CA THR A 181 4.21 -7.87 17.83
C THR A 181 3.49 -9.01 18.56
N ARG A 182 2.61 -9.74 17.86
CA ARG A 182 1.93 -10.90 18.43
C ARG A 182 2.90 -12.01 18.84
N HIS A 183 3.87 -12.32 17.99
CA HIS A 183 4.91 -13.32 18.33
C HIS A 183 5.68 -12.93 19.58
N SER A 184 6.04 -11.65 19.73
CA SER A 184 6.72 -11.16 20.95
C SER A 184 5.85 -11.31 22.19
N GLN A 185 4.54 -11.05 22.10
CA GLN A 185 3.59 -11.24 23.20
C GLN A 185 3.49 -12.71 23.61
N LEU A 186 3.32 -13.61 22.63
CA LEU A 186 3.27 -15.06 22.88
C LEU A 186 4.55 -15.57 23.54
N THR A 187 5.72 -15.09 23.09
CA THR A 187 7.00 -15.45 23.69
C THR A 187 7.08 -14.99 25.15
N SER A 188 6.60 -13.79 25.46
CA SER A 188 6.57 -13.27 26.83
C SER A 188 5.61 -14.06 27.72
N ASN A 189 4.42 -14.42 27.20
CA ASN A 189 3.45 -15.26 27.90
C ASN A 189 4.04 -16.63 28.25
N LEU A 190 4.70 -17.28 27.28
CA LEU A 190 5.35 -18.57 27.49
C LEU A 190 6.49 -18.49 28.50
N GLN A 191 7.25 -17.42 28.55
CA GLN A 191 8.25 -17.21 29.59
C GLN A 191 7.60 -17.16 30.97
N TYR A 192 6.52 -16.37 31.12
CA TYR A 192 5.77 -16.27 32.38
C TYR A 192 5.17 -17.63 32.85
N LEU A 193 4.67 -18.45 31.92
CA LEU A 193 4.12 -19.79 32.24
C LEU A 193 5.22 -20.80 32.58
N ASN A 194 6.49 -20.51 32.32
CA ASN A 194 7.62 -21.39 32.69
C ASN A 194 8.27 -21.02 34.03
N GLU A 195 7.97 -19.87 34.63
CA GLU A 195 8.41 -19.43 35.96
C GLU A 195 7.47 -19.93 37.05
#